data_a1b2e93ad70334d1fa0070d772127773
#
_entry.id   a1b2e93ad70334d1fa0070d772127773
#
_cell.length_a   1.000
_cell.length_b   1.000
_cell.length_c   1.000
_cell.angle_alpha   90.00
_cell.angle_beta   90.00
_cell.angle_gamma   90.00
#
_symmetry.space_group_name_H-M   'P 1'
#
loop_
_entity.id
_entity.type
_entity.pdbx_description
1 polymer ?
#
loop_
_entity_poly.entity_id
_entity_poly.type
_entity_poly.pdbx_seq_one_letter_code
_entity_poly.pdbx_strand_id
1 'polypeptide(L)'
;SPTTGCQQTFEEMMVGLAGQSGHKEMTTVPIVPFGHSAQATFPWNFAAWNPKRTLAIVSFHGDAPRTNLCGYGTANVEWGRTRNINGIPSLMVIGEYEWWQARVRPALAFQMMYPNSCISLLCDAGSGHFDLCDATIDYIGMFIQKVWEQRGESLRRLNPSDGWRLGSPLGSDKEGDPISAFPKEPPAPWTEYTGDPHTSFWYIDEEMARLTAARYAETDGKEDVRKDIVNLDLQHLDIGDTFYVEQGEEAFYICGPVRKVGEKTFEIIPYDCGLDNPKRSHSAWVASVTEGDATH
;
A
#
# COMPACT_ATOMS: atom_id res chain seq x y z
N SER A 1 20.04 7.65 18.51
CA SER A 1 19.20 7.14 17.43
C SER A 1 17.86 7.84 17.47
N PRO A 2 17.34 8.35 16.36
CA PRO A 2 16.04 9.04 16.31
C PRO A 2 14.86 8.13 16.69
N THR A 3 15.11 6.86 16.90
CA THR A 3 14.10 5.82 17.16
C THR A 3 13.74 5.66 18.63
N THR A 4 14.52 6.18 19.57
CA THR A 4 14.28 5.90 21.00
C THR A 4 13.01 6.56 21.54
N GLY A 5 12.69 7.77 21.13
CA GLY A 5 11.47 8.45 21.57
C GLY A 5 10.19 7.81 21.02
N CYS A 6 10.17 7.48 19.73
CA CYS A 6 8.99 6.90 19.08
C CYS A 6 8.61 5.54 19.64
N GLN A 7 9.60 4.71 20.02
CA GLN A 7 9.36 3.41 20.60
C GLN A 7 8.70 3.50 21.97
N GLN A 8 9.22 4.38 22.82
CA GLN A 8 8.63 4.63 24.13
C GLN A 8 7.23 5.21 24.01
N THR A 9 7.04 6.20 23.15
CA THR A 9 5.73 6.80 22.89
C THR A 9 4.70 5.76 22.42
N PHE A 10 5.10 4.83 21.56
CA PHE A 10 4.22 3.75 21.12
C PHE A 10 3.78 2.86 22.31
N GLU A 11 4.71 2.44 23.16
CA GLU A 11 4.38 1.61 24.32
C GLU A 11 3.49 2.37 25.31
N GLU A 12 3.77 3.64 25.58
CA GLU A 12 2.95 4.50 26.43
C GLU A 12 1.55 4.70 25.85
N MET A 13 1.42 4.88 24.54
CA MET A 13 0.14 4.96 23.85
C MET A 13 -0.68 3.68 24.02
N MET A 14 -0.07 2.50 23.82
CA MET A 14 -0.76 1.23 23.97
C MET A 14 -1.23 0.98 25.42
N VAL A 15 -0.44 1.39 26.41
CA VAL A 15 -0.83 1.36 27.83
C VAL A 15 -2.00 2.31 28.09
N GLY A 16 -1.93 3.52 27.55
CA GLY A 16 -3.02 4.52 27.65
C GLY A 16 -4.33 4.02 27.05
N LEU A 17 -4.28 3.45 25.84
CA LEU A 17 -5.44 2.87 25.15
C LEU A 17 -6.03 1.70 25.94
N ALA A 18 -5.17 0.80 26.47
CA ALA A 18 -5.62 -0.31 27.32
C ALA A 18 -6.34 0.20 28.58
N GLY A 19 -5.82 1.25 29.19
CA GLY A 19 -6.43 1.87 30.39
C GLY A 19 -7.78 2.53 30.08
N GLN A 20 -7.88 3.25 28.97
CA GLN A 20 -9.11 3.97 28.59
C GLN A 20 -10.20 3.02 28.06
N SER A 21 -9.84 2.00 27.30
CA SER A 21 -10.80 1.06 26.72
C SER A 21 -11.19 -0.09 27.67
N GLY A 22 -10.43 -0.34 28.73
CA GLY A 22 -10.55 -1.51 29.60
C GLY A 22 -9.97 -2.80 28.99
N HIS A 23 -9.45 -2.75 27.76
CA HIS A 23 -8.86 -3.88 27.03
C HIS A 23 -7.36 -4.02 27.32
N LYS A 24 -7.03 -4.70 28.39
CA LYS A 24 -5.64 -4.88 28.85
C LYS A 24 -4.75 -5.60 27.83
N GLU A 25 -5.34 -6.45 27.00
CA GLU A 25 -4.68 -7.18 25.91
C GLU A 25 -4.05 -6.25 24.88
N MET A 26 -4.50 -5.02 24.73
CA MET A 26 -3.92 -4.05 23.80
C MET A 26 -2.42 -3.83 24.02
N THR A 27 -1.92 -4.06 25.23
CA THR A 27 -0.48 -3.97 25.49
C THR A 27 0.34 -5.11 24.90
N THR A 28 -0.31 -6.22 24.50
CA THR A 28 0.36 -7.45 24.06
C THR A 28 -0.15 -8.00 22.72
N VAL A 29 -1.29 -7.54 22.22
CA VAL A 29 -1.85 -8.02 20.94
C VAL A 29 -0.87 -7.90 19.79
N PRO A 30 -0.91 -8.82 18.83
CA PRO A 30 -0.20 -8.69 17.58
C PRO A 30 -0.59 -7.42 16.82
N ILE A 31 0.38 -6.84 16.13
CA ILE A 31 0.22 -5.60 15.38
C ILE A 31 0.48 -5.86 13.91
N VAL A 32 -0.34 -5.28 13.06
CA VAL A 32 -0.07 -5.12 11.62
C VAL A 32 0.30 -3.66 11.38
N PRO A 33 1.59 -3.30 11.36
CA PRO A 33 1.97 -1.96 10.96
C PRO A 33 1.62 -1.73 9.49
N PHE A 34 0.92 -0.63 9.24
CA PHE A 34 0.47 -0.21 7.93
C PHE A 34 1.00 1.19 7.66
N GLY A 35 1.48 1.44 6.45
CA GLY A 35 1.94 2.76 6.04
C GLY A 35 1.67 3.03 4.58
N HIS A 36 1.20 4.24 4.28
CA HIS A 36 0.92 4.71 2.94
C HIS A 36 1.92 5.79 2.54
N SER A 37 2.37 5.76 1.28
CA SER A 37 3.18 6.82 0.68
C SER A 37 4.45 7.12 1.50
N ALA A 38 4.66 8.35 1.92
CA ALA A 38 5.79 8.80 2.73
C ALA A 38 5.93 8.04 4.06
N GLN A 39 4.86 7.45 4.57
CA GLN A 39 4.87 6.64 5.78
C GLN A 39 5.09 5.13 5.51
N ALA A 40 5.28 4.75 4.26
CA ALA A 40 5.42 3.32 3.90
C ALA A 40 6.75 2.69 4.35
N THR A 41 7.72 3.48 4.81
CA THR A 41 8.91 2.98 5.50
C THR A 41 8.63 2.62 6.96
N PHE A 42 7.57 3.17 7.56
CA PHE A 42 7.19 2.90 8.96
C PHE A 42 6.93 1.42 9.24
N PRO A 43 6.12 0.68 8.47
CA PRO A 43 5.83 -0.71 8.77
C PRO A 43 7.07 -1.61 8.77
N TRP A 44 8.02 -1.38 7.88
CA TRP A 44 9.30 -2.10 7.87
C TRP A 44 10.13 -1.82 9.11
N ASN A 45 10.22 -0.54 9.51
CA ASN A 45 10.97 -0.12 10.69
C ASN A 45 10.32 -0.63 11.97
N PHE A 46 8.99 -0.61 12.06
CA PHE A 46 8.27 -1.17 13.20
C PHE A 46 8.57 -2.66 13.38
N ALA A 47 8.44 -3.44 12.30
CA ALA A 47 8.70 -4.88 12.34
C ALA A 47 10.16 -5.22 12.69
N ALA A 48 11.11 -4.43 12.18
CA ALA A 48 12.52 -4.59 12.53
C ALA A 48 12.80 -4.27 14.00
N TRP A 49 12.08 -3.31 14.56
CA TRP A 49 12.18 -2.95 15.97
C TRP A 49 11.43 -3.93 16.89
N ASN A 50 10.18 -4.26 16.55
CA ASN A 50 9.30 -5.07 17.40
C ASN A 50 8.79 -6.34 16.68
N PRO A 51 9.69 -7.22 16.24
CA PRO A 51 9.32 -8.39 15.46
C PRO A 51 8.45 -9.40 16.24
N LYS A 52 8.49 -9.34 17.57
CA LYS A 52 7.73 -10.26 18.45
C LYS A 52 6.25 -9.88 18.54
N ARG A 53 5.89 -8.66 18.18
CA ARG A 53 4.50 -8.18 18.11
C ARG A 53 4.01 -7.98 16.70
N THR A 54 4.85 -8.16 15.68
CA THR A 54 4.47 -7.95 14.29
C THR A 54 3.84 -9.20 13.71
N LEU A 55 2.56 -9.14 13.40
CA LEU A 55 1.83 -10.19 12.70
C LEU A 55 2.18 -10.21 11.21
N ALA A 56 2.00 -9.11 10.54
CA ALA A 56 2.29 -8.89 9.12
C ALA A 56 2.81 -7.46 8.93
N ILE A 57 3.35 -7.18 7.74
CA ILE A 57 3.81 -5.84 7.32
C ILE A 57 3.00 -5.45 6.09
N VAL A 58 2.44 -4.22 6.07
CA VAL A 58 1.74 -3.70 4.89
C VAL A 58 2.33 -2.36 4.49
N SER A 59 2.97 -2.32 3.31
CA SER A 59 3.47 -1.11 2.67
C SER A 59 2.55 -0.79 1.50
N PHE A 60 1.72 0.25 1.67
CA PHE A 60 0.67 0.61 0.73
C PHE A 60 1.11 1.81 -0.10
N HIS A 61 1.13 1.66 -1.43
CA HIS A 61 1.62 2.67 -2.37
C HIS A 61 2.97 3.27 -1.94
N GLY A 62 3.88 2.40 -1.51
CA GLY A 62 5.07 2.81 -0.81
C GLY A 62 6.33 2.06 -1.19
N ASP A 63 7.29 2.18 -0.30
CA ASP A 63 8.66 1.74 -0.55
C ASP A 63 8.92 0.30 -0.10
N ALA A 64 9.90 -0.32 -0.73
CA ALA A 64 10.48 -1.57 -0.30
C ALA A 64 11.27 -1.39 1.02
N PRO A 65 11.55 -2.48 1.75
CA PRO A 65 12.41 -2.37 2.92
C PRO A 65 13.76 -1.76 2.53
N ARG A 66 14.25 -0.83 3.36
CA ARG A 66 15.51 -0.10 3.18
C ARG A 66 15.54 0.88 2.02
N THR A 67 14.39 1.27 1.50
CA THR A 67 14.29 2.38 0.55
C THR A 67 13.45 3.51 1.14
N ASN A 68 13.64 4.70 0.64
CA ASN A 68 12.88 5.89 0.97
C ASN A 68 12.94 6.82 -0.25
N LEU A 69 12.15 6.50 -1.26
CA LEU A 69 12.15 7.23 -2.53
C LEU A 69 11.58 8.64 -2.37
N CYS A 70 10.64 8.80 -1.45
CA CYS A 70 10.03 10.09 -1.18
C CYS A 70 10.97 11.08 -0.46
N GLY A 71 12.10 10.62 0.07
CA GLY A 71 13.09 11.45 0.75
C GLY A 71 12.64 12.03 2.10
N TYR A 72 11.43 11.76 2.55
CA TYR A 72 10.89 12.14 3.86
C TYR A 72 10.13 10.96 4.48
N GLY A 73 9.74 11.11 5.75
CA GLY A 73 9.17 10.02 6.53
C GLY A 73 10.19 9.36 7.43
N THR A 74 10.01 8.09 7.73
CA THR A 74 10.86 7.35 8.67
C THR A 74 12.20 6.96 8.04
N ALA A 75 13.29 7.06 8.81
CA ALA A 75 14.59 6.56 8.38
C ALA A 75 14.56 5.06 8.05
N ASN A 76 15.39 4.64 7.11
CA ASN A 76 15.50 3.24 6.73
C ASN A 76 15.88 2.34 7.91
N VAL A 77 15.46 1.09 7.82
CA VAL A 77 15.81 0.03 8.79
C VAL A 77 17.33 -0.06 8.96
N GLU A 78 17.78 -0.06 10.21
CA GLU A 78 19.18 -0.26 10.54
C GLU A 78 19.67 -1.63 10.06
N TRP A 79 20.90 -1.70 9.55
CA TRP A 79 21.49 -2.95 9.04
C TRP A 79 21.47 -4.07 10.09
N GLY A 80 21.73 -3.75 11.35
CA GLY A 80 21.74 -4.73 12.44
C GLY A 80 20.37 -5.38 12.72
N ARG A 81 19.28 -4.72 12.31
CA ARG A 81 17.90 -5.19 12.53
C ARG A 81 17.21 -5.73 11.28
N THR A 82 17.84 -5.65 10.14
CA THR A 82 17.22 -6.04 8.85
C THR A 82 16.72 -7.49 8.86
N ARG A 83 17.47 -8.42 9.49
CA ARG A 83 17.07 -9.83 9.59
C ARG A 83 15.91 -10.09 10.55
N ASN A 84 15.52 -9.11 11.35
CA ASN A 84 14.38 -9.26 12.25
C ASN A 84 13.06 -9.46 11.50
N ILE A 85 12.95 -8.99 10.26
CA ILE A 85 11.76 -9.18 9.42
C ILE A 85 11.73 -10.52 8.68
N ASN A 86 12.79 -11.32 8.72
CA ASN A 86 12.81 -12.66 8.12
C ASN A 86 11.64 -13.52 8.63
N GLY A 87 10.91 -14.14 7.72
CA GLY A 87 9.75 -14.98 8.04
C GLY A 87 8.54 -14.24 8.61
N ILE A 88 8.53 -12.90 8.55
CA ILE A 88 7.32 -12.09 8.75
C ILE A 88 6.71 -11.81 7.38
N PRO A 89 5.48 -12.31 7.09
CA PRO A 89 4.79 -12.00 5.85
C PRO A 89 4.62 -10.51 5.65
N SER A 90 4.95 -10.06 4.46
CA SER A 90 4.94 -8.65 4.10
C SER A 90 4.21 -8.48 2.78
N LEU A 91 3.36 -7.48 2.68
CA LEU A 91 2.64 -7.12 1.46
C LEU A 91 3.04 -5.71 1.03
N MET A 92 3.54 -5.61 -0.18
CA MET A 92 3.67 -4.35 -0.90
C MET A 92 2.49 -4.24 -1.86
N VAL A 93 1.75 -3.15 -1.78
CA VAL A 93 0.73 -2.78 -2.76
C VAL A 93 1.25 -1.58 -3.52
N ILE A 94 1.26 -1.64 -4.84
CA ILE A 94 1.71 -0.55 -5.71
C ILE A 94 0.69 -0.38 -6.82
N GLY A 95 0.24 0.85 -7.06
CA GLY A 95 -0.66 1.17 -8.15
C GLY A 95 0.00 0.90 -9.51
N GLU A 96 -0.80 0.54 -10.51
CA GLU A 96 -0.31 0.26 -11.87
C GLU A 96 0.49 1.44 -12.44
N TYR A 97 0.10 2.66 -12.12
CA TYR A 97 0.65 3.90 -12.69
C TYR A 97 1.66 4.62 -11.78
N GLU A 98 2.33 3.89 -10.90
CA GLU A 98 3.35 4.46 -10.02
C GLU A 98 4.76 4.00 -10.41
N TRP A 99 5.78 4.79 -10.27
CA TRP A 99 7.24 4.48 -10.46
C TRP A 99 7.61 3.00 -10.24
N TRP A 100 7.11 2.12 -11.09
CA TRP A 100 7.03 0.70 -10.84
C TRP A 100 8.40 0.08 -10.57
N GLN A 101 9.34 0.30 -11.48
CA GLN A 101 10.66 -0.33 -11.35
C GLN A 101 11.46 0.25 -10.18
N ALA A 102 11.33 1.54 -9.92
CA ALA A 102 12.01 2.19 -8.80
C ALA A 102 11.55 1.65 -7.45
N ARG A 103 10.28 1.22 -7.35
CA ARG A 103 9.71 0.64 -6.12
C ARG A 103 9.91 -0.86 -6.01
N VAL A 104 9.85 -1.58 -7.13
CA VAL A 104 9.87 -3.05 -7.17
C VAL A 104 11.28 -3.62 -7.17
N ARG A 105 12.22 -3.06 -7.95
CA ARG A 105 13.61 -3.55 -7.99
C ARG A 105 14.30 -3.60 -6.63
N PRO A 106 14.16 -2.59 -5.74
CA PRO A 106 14.72 -2.69 -4.40
C PRO A 106 14.16 -3.84 -3.57
N ALA A 107 12.88 -4.18 -3.73
CA ALA A 107 12.26 -5.31 -3.03
C ALA A 107 12.84 -6.64 -3.53
N LEU A 108 13.00 -6.80 -4.84
CA LEU A 108 13.63 -7.98 -5.44
C LEU A 108 15.09 -8.11 -4.97
N ALA A 109 15.84 -7.02 -4.99
CA ALA A 109 17.21 -7.00 -4.49
C ALA A 109 17.28 -7.36 -3.01
N PHE A 110 16.33 -6.86 -2.21
CA PHE A 110 16.24 -7.20 -0.79
C PHE A 110 16.01 -8.70 -0.57
N GLN A 111 15.10 -9.32 -1.31
CA GLN A 111 14.86 -10.77 -1.21
C GLN A 111 16.10 -11.60 -1.58
N MET A 112 16.89 -11.16 -2.58
CA MET A 112 18.15 -11.81 -2.92
C MET A 112 19.18 -11.72 -1.79
N MET A 113 19.26 -10.58 -1.11
CA MET A 113 20.16 -10.38 0.03
C MET A 113 19.68 -11.09 1.30
N TYR A 114 18.38 -11.25 1.46
CA TYR A 114 17.71 -11.84 2.62
C TYR A 114 16.71 -12.92 2.20
N PRO A 115 17.20 -14.11 1.80
CA PRO A 115 16.38 -15.15 1.17
C PRO A 115 15.29 -15.74 2.09
N ASN A 116 15.34 -15.43 3.37
CA ASN A 116 14.30 -15.81 4.33
C ASN A 116 13.21 -14.74 4.49
N SER A 117 13.21 -13.70 3.68
CA SER A 117 12.13 -12.72 3.65
C SER A 117 10.90 -13.27 2.91
N CYS A 118 9.71 -12.93 3.41
CA CYS A 118 8.42 -13.35 2.86
C CYS A 118 7.69 -12.11 2.32
N ILE A 119 8.11 -11.59 1.17
CA ILE A 119 7.54 -10.37 0.58
C ILE A 119 6.63 -10.73 -0.57
N SER A 120 5.36 -10.32 -0.48
CA SER A 120 4.37 -10.38 -1.54
C SER A 120 4.23 -9.02 -2.21
N LEU A 121 3.86 -9.01 -3.47
CA LEU A 121 3.56 -7.81 -4.24
C LEU A 121 2.15 -7.92 -4.82
N LEU A 122 1.37 -6.86 -4.71
CA LEU A 122 0.12 -6.66 -5.42
C LEU A 122 0.25 -5.44 -6.33
N CYS A 123 0.01 -5.61 -7.61
CA CYS A 123 -0.32 -4.51 -8.51
C CYS A 123 -1.79 -4.16 -8.33
N ASP A 124 -2.06 -2.92 -7.92
CA ASP A 124 -3.43 -2.44 -7.83
C ASP A 124 -3.86 -1.90 -9.20
N ALA A 125 -4.67 -2.70 -9.87
CA ALA A 125 -5.04 -2.48 -11.27
C ALA A 125 -5.80 -1.17 -11.48
N GLY A 126 -5.39 -0.37 -12.44
CA GLY A 126 -6.00 0.91 -12.78
C GLY A 126 -5.70 2.03 -11.78
N SER A 127 -4.92 1.78 -10.74
CA SER A 127 -4.70 2.70 -9.63
C SER A 127 -3.42 3.51 -9.78
N GLY A 128 -3.49 4.77 -9.36
CA GLY A 128 -2.35 5.64 -9.10
C GLY A 128 -1.98 5.64 -7.61
N HIS A 129 -1.25 6.68 -7.19
CA HIS A 129 -0.65 6.74 -5.86
C HIS A 129 -1.65 6.88 -4.70
N PHE A 130 -2.82 7.44 -4.95
CA PHE A 130 -3.79 7.75 -3.89
C PHE A 130 -5.10 6.97 -4.03
N ASP A 131 -5.17 6.10 -5.03
CA ASP A 131 -6.37 5.32 -5.27
C ASP A 131 -6.47 4.14 -4.29
N LEU A 132 -7.70 3.83 -3.93
CA LEU A 132 -8.04 2.70 -3.09
C LEU A 132 -9.42 2.18 -3.52
N CYS A 133 -9.53 0.89 -3.77
CA CYS A 133 -10.80 0.26 -4.11
C CYS A 133 -11.13 -0.89 -3.15
N ASP A 134 -12.41 -1.25 -3.10
CA ASP A 134 -12.90 -2.33 -2.21
C ASP A 134 -12.15 -3.65 -2.47
N ALA A 135 -11.89 -3.99 -3.72
CA ALA A 135 -11.16 -5.22 -4.05
C ALA A 135 -9.74 -5.27 -3.47
N THR A 136 -9.07 -4.12 -3.37
CA THR A 136 -7.75 -4.01 -2.76
C THR A 136 -7.84 -4.08 -1.24
N ILE A 137 -8.88 -3.49 -0.64
CA ILE A 137 -9.16 -3.62 0.80
C ILE A 137 -9.42 -5.08 1.16
N ASP A 138 -10.27 -5.77 0.39
CA ASP A 138 -10.59 -7.18 0.59
C ASP A 138 -9.34 -8.07 0.46
N TYR A 139 -8.50 -7.79 -0.53
CA TYR A 139 -7.22 -8.49 -0.70
C TYR A 139 -6.30 -8.33 0.52
N ILE A 140 -6.15 -7.11 1.03
CA ILE A 140 -5.36 -6.84 2.24
C ILE A 140 -5.97 -7.57 3.44
N GLY A 141 -7.29 -7.53 3.59
CA GLY A 141 -8.02 -8.25 4.64
C GLY A 141 -7.78 -9.75 4.59
N MET A 142 -7.90 -10.36 3.41
CA MET A 142 -7.62 -11.78 3.19
C MET A 142 -6.15 -12.12 3.50
N PHE A 143 -5.21 -11.31 3.07
CA PHE A 143 -3.79 -11.49 3.39
C PHE A 143 -3.56 -11.53 4.89
N ILE A 144 -4.10 -10.56 5.64
CA ILE A 144 -3.94 -10.49 7.11
C ILE A 144 -4.56 -11.72 7.78
N GLN A 145 -5.76 -12.13 7.35
CA GLN A 145 -6.44 -13.31 7.87
C GLN A 145 -5.59 -14.57 7.66
N LYS A 146 -5.11 -14.82 6.45
CA LYS A 146 -4.26 -15.99 6.14
C LYS A 146 -2.95 -15.98 6.93
N VAL A 147 -2.36 -14.80 7.11
CA VAL A 147 -1.17 -14.67 7.96
C VAL A 147 -1.48 -15.04 9.41
N TRP A 148 -2.63 -14.60 9.94
CA TRP A 148 -3.06 -14.99 11.28
C TRP A 148 -3.27 -16.50 11.41
N GLU A 149 -3.96 -17.11 10.46
CA GLU A 149 -4.23 -18.55 10.44
C GLU A 149 -2.93 -19.38 10.43
N GLN A 150 -1.92 -18.92 9.67
CA GLN A 150 -0.66 -19.66 9.58
C GLN A 150 0.31 -19.38 10.71
N ARG A 151 0.37 -18.15 11.22
CA ARG A 151 1.34 -17.77 12.27
C ARG A 151 0.81 -18.03 13.68
N GLY A 152 -0.50 -17.92 13.88
CA GLY A 152 -1.17 -18.10 15.15
C GLY A 152 -0.73 -17.09 16.23
N GLU A 153 -1.18 -17.32 17.46
CA GLU A 153 -0.86 -16.48 18.61
C GLU A 153 0.65 -16.41 18.94
N SER A 154 1.37 -17.47 18.62
CA SER A 154 2.82 -17.54 18.83
C SER A 154 3.63 -16.68 17.87
N LEU A 155 2.99 -16.14 16.83
CA LEU A 155 3.62 -15.39 15.75
C LEU A 155 4.82 -16.13 15.15
N ARG A 156 4.68 -17.45 14.93
CA ARG A 156 5.75 -18.26 14.36
C ARG A 156 6.29 -17.66 13.08
N ARG A 157 7.60 -17.78 12.86
CA ARG A 157 8.21 -17.37 11.59
C ARG A 157 7.82 -18.34 10.49
N LEU A 158 7.50 -17.82 9.31
CA LEU A 158 7.26 -18.65 8.14
C LEU A 158 8.56 -18.91 7.39
N ASN A 159 8.60 -20.05 6.70
CA ASN A 159 9.68 -20.37 5.78
C ASN A 159 9.19 -20.04 4.36
N PRO A 160 9.92 -19.24 3.57
CA PRO A 160 9.54 -18.99 2.18
C PRO A 160 9.29 -20.25 1.34
N SER A 161 10.00 -21.34 1.63
CA SER A 161 9.83 -22.60 0.90
C SER A 161 8.45 -23.26 1.10
N ASP A 162 7.72 -22.86 2.14
CA ASP A 162 6.38 -23.40 2.41
C ASP A 162 5.28 -22.62 1.65
N GLY A 163 5.64 -21.53 0.97
CA GLY A 163 4.74 -20.70 0.21
C GLY A 163 4.80 -20.92 -1.30
N TRP A 164 4.30 -19.92 -2.01
CA TRP A 164 4.18 -19.89 -3.46
C TRP A 164 5.02 -18.77 -4.06
N ARG A 165 5.27 -18.84 -5.37
CA ARG A 165 5.89 -17.79 -6.17
C ARG A 165 5.01 -17.34 -7.32
N LEU A 166 5.13 -16.05 -7.63
CA LEU A 166 4.60 -15.45 -8.85
C LEU A 166 5.61 -14.40 -9.34
N GLY A 167 5.81 -14.31 -10.63
CA GLY A 167 6.66 -13.30 -11.25
C GLY A 167 6.16 -11.88 -10.99
N SER A 168 7.07 -10.94 -11.01
CA SER A 168 6.75 -9.51 -10.93
C SER A 168 6.30 -8.99 -12.28
N PRO A 169 5.25 -8.15 -12.35
CA PRO A 169 5.03 -7.32 -13.52
C PRO A 169 6.22 -6.39 -13.77
N LEU A 170 6.36 -5.94 -15.01
CA LEU A 170 7.35 -4.97 -15.43
C LEU A 170 6.66 -3.66 -15.79
N GLY A 171 7.21 -2.55 -15.35
CA GLY A 171 6.70 -1.23 -15.64
C GLY A 171 7.83 -0.23 -15.86
N SER A 172 7.49 1.04 -15.89
CA SER A 172 8.40 2.17 -16.07
C SER A 172 8.93 2.70 -14.73
N ASP A 173 10.04 3.43 -14.77
CA ASP A 173 10.50 4.27 -13.66
C ASP A 173 9.82 5.66 -13.66
N LYS A 174 8.98 5.91 -14.65
CA LYS A 174 8.24 7.17 -14.77
C LYS A 174 6.84 7.00 -14.19
N GLU A 175 6.47 7.89 -13.30
CA GLU A 175 5.12 7.96 -12.76
C GLU A 175 4.11 8.20 -13.89
N GLY A 176 3.00 7.52 -13.83
CA GLY A 176 1.95 7.64 -14.82
C GLY A 176 2.07 6.68 -16.01
N ASP A 177 3.18 6.00 -16.19
CA ASP A 177 3.28 4.99 -17.21
C ASP A 177 2.69 3.65 -16.70
N PRO A 178 1.87 2.97 -17.52
CA PRO A 178 1.28 1.69 -17.13
C PRO A 178 2.30 0.56 -17.08
N ILE A 179 1.87 -0.55 -16.51
CA ILE A 179 2.59 -1.83 -16.61
C ILE A 179 2.78 -2.18 -18.08
N SER A 180 4.01 -2.58 -18.43
CA SER A 180 4.40 -2.89 -19.80
C SER A 180 4.44 -4.38 -20.10
N ALA A 181 4.56 -5.23 -19.09
CA ALA A 181 4.56 -6.68 -19.24
C ALA A 181 4.16 -7.39 -17.95
N PHE A 182 3.47 -8.51 -18.10
CA PHE A 182 3.05 -9.38 -17.00
C PHE A 182 3.85 -10.68 -16.98
N PRO A 183 3.93 -11.36 -15.81
CA PRO A 183 4.56 -12.68 -15.73
C PRO A 183 3.92 -13.66 -16.71
N LYS A 184 4.75 -14.43 -17.41
CA LYS A 184 4.27 -15.47 -18.33
C LYS A 184 4.05 -16.80 -17.64
N GLU A 185 4.85 -17.10 -16.64
CA GLU A 185 4.77 -18.33 -15.88
C GLU A 185 3.66 -18.24 -14.85
N PRO A 186 2.80 -19.25 -14.73
CA PRO A 186 1.76 -19.28 -13.72
C PRO A 186 2.37 -19.33 -12.30
N PRO A 187 1.61 -18.93 -11.28
CA PRO A 187 2.04 -19.11 -9.91
C PRO A 187 2.24 -20.60 -9.61
N ALA A 188 3.26 -20.91 -8.83
CA ALA A 188 3.60 -22.27 -8.44
C ALA A 188 4.14 -22.33 -7.01
N PRO A 189 4.16 -23.53 -6.37
CA PRO A 189 4.88 -23.72 -5.11
C PRO A 189 6.31 -23.20 -5.22
N TRP A 190 6.82 -22.64 -4.13
CA TRP A 190 8.12 -21.96 -4.08
C TRP A 190 9.26 -22.75 -4.72
N THR A 191 9.28 -24.07 -4.50
CA THR A 191 10.33 -24.99 -4.98
C THR A 191 10.09 -25.51 -6.40
N GLU A 192 8.89 -25.30 -6.95
CA GLU A 192 8.48 -25.82 -8.26
C GLU A 192 8.33 -24.71 -9.31
N TYR A 193 8.51 -23.46 -8.89
CA TYR A 193 8.37 -22.31 -9.79
C TYR A 193 9.43 -22.35 -10.90
N THR A 194 8.98 -22.31 -12.14
CA THR A 194 9.83 -22.44 -13.33
C THR A 194 10.32 -21.12 -13.91
N GLY A 195 9.75 -20.01 -13.46
CA GLY A 195 10.18 -18.66 -13.85
C GLY A 195 11.46 -18.22 -13.12
N ASP A 196 11.92 -17.02 -13.40
CA ASP A 196 13.11 -16.47 -12.75
C ASP A 196 12.83 -16.14 -11.28
N PRO A 197 13.50 -16.82 -10.32
CA PRO A 197 13.32 -16.56 -8.90
C PRO A 197 13.77 -15.16 -8.47
N HIS A 198 14.64 -14.48 -9.25
CA HIS A 198 15.14 -13.15 -8.93
C HIS A 198 14.16 -12.04 -9.33
N THR A 199 13.17 -12.37 -10.15
CA THR A 199 12.10 -11.45 -10.58
C THR A 199 10.73 -11.91 -10.11
N SER A 200 10.67 -12.66 -9.02
CA SER A 200 9.43 -13.19 -8.45
C SER A 200 9.28 -12.83 -6.98
N PHE A 201 8.03 -12.79 -6.53
CA PHE A 201 7.64 -12.52 -5.15
C PHE A 201 7.09 -13.77 -4.49
N TRP A 202 7.13 -13.78 -3.16
CA TRP A 202 6.57 -14.81 -2.30
C TRP A 202 5.09 -14.56 -2.03
N TYR A 203 4.32 -15.63 -1.92
CA TYR A 203 2.92 -15.61 -1.51
C TYR A 203 2.66 -16.70 -0.47
N ILE A 204 1.75 -16.40 0.45
CA ILE A 204 1.53 -17.27 1.62
C ILE A 204 0.95 -18.63 1.24
N ASP A 205 0.13 -18.70 0.19
CA ASP A 205 -0.49 -19.92 -0.33
C ASP A 205 -0.87 -19.79 -1.82
N GLU A 206 -1.42 -20.86 -2.36
CA GLU A 206 -1.90 -20.93 -3.74
C GLU A 206 -2.98 -19.89 -4.03
N GLU A 207 -3.94 -19.74 -3.13
CA GLU A 207 -5.07 -18.85 -3.34
C GLU A 207 -4.60 -17.39 -3.50
N MET A 208 -3.73 -16.92 -2.61
CA MET A 208 -3.18 -15.57 -2.73
C MET A 208 -2.35 -15.39 -4.00
N ALA A 209 -1.53 -16.37 -4.36
CA ALA A 209 -0.72 -16.30 -5.58
C ALA A 209 -1.60 -16.26 -6.85
N ARG A 210 -2.66 -17.08 -6.91
CA ARG A 210 -3.60 -17.10 -8.05
C ARG A 210 -4.47 -15.84 -8.10
N LEU A 211 -4.94 -15.36 -6.95
CA LEU A 211 -5.70 -14.12 -6.88
C LEU A 211 -4.86 -12.95 -7.37
N THR A 212 -3.58 -12.88 -6.99
CA THR A 212 -2.66 -11.87 -7.47
C THR A 212 -2.45 -11.96 -8.99
N ALA A 213 -2.28 -13.16 -9.53
CA ALA A 213 -2.16 -13.36 -10.98
C ALA A 213 -3.42 -12.90 -11.72
N ALA A 214 -4.60 -13.16 -11.15
CA ALA A 214 -5.87 -12.68 -11.71
C ALA A 214 -5.97 -11.16 -11.68
N ARG A 215 -5.53 -10.53 -10.59
CA ARG A 215 -5.46 -9.06 -10.49
C ARG A 215 -4.51 -8.46 -11.54
N TYR A 216 -3.40 -9.12 -11.82
CA TYR A 216 -2.50 -8.68 -12.90
C TYR A 216 -3.17 -8.74 -14.27
N ALA A 217 -3.99 -9.76 -14.54
CA ALA A 217 -4.73 -9.85 -15.78
C ALA A 217 -5.82 -8.76 -15.92
N GLU A 218 -6.29 -8.19 -14.80
CA GLU A 218 -7.23 -7.10 -14.81
C GLU A 218 -6.62 -5.75 -15.22
N THR A 219 -5.29 -5.58 -15.10
CA THR A 219 -4.61 -4.35 -15.53
C THR A 219 -4.53 -4.26 -17.04
N ASP A 220 -4.49 -5.40 -17.75
CA ASP A 220 -4.37 -5.44 -19.19
C ASP A 220 -5.61 -4.82 -19.87
N GLY A 221 -5.38 -3.72 -20.58
CA GLY A 221 -6.43 -3.00 -21.30
C GLY A 221 -7.36 -2.13 -20.45
N LYS A 222 -7.12 -1.99 -19.13
CA LYS A 222 -7.82 -0.96 -18.35
C LYS A 222 -7.36 0.43 -18.78
N GLU A 223 -8.32 1.29 -19.00
CA GLU A 223 -8.05 2.71 -19.18
C GLU A 223 -7.54 3.32 -17.87
N ASP A 224 -6.56 4.20 -17.99
CA ASP A 224 -6.08 4.99 -16.87
C ASP A 224 -7.19 5.93 -16.40
N VAL A 225 -7.84 5.58 -15.29
CA VAL A 225 -8.93 6.38 -14.73
C VAL A 225 -8.50 7.81 -14.39
N ARG A 226 -7.19 8.06 -14.21
CA ARG A 226 -6.67 9.41 -13.99
C ARG A 226 -6.73 10.28 -15.26
N LYS A 227 -6.72 9.67 -16.46
CA LYS A 227 -6.89 10.39 -17.71
C LYS A 227 -8.33 10.83 -17.91
N ASP A 228 -9.28 10.12 -17.33
CA ASP A 228 -10.69 10.42 -17.45
C ASP A 228 -11.14 11.59 -16.59
N ILE A 229 -10.37 11.97 -15.58
CA ILE A 229 -10.67 13.16 -14.77
C ILE A 229 -10.65 14.44 -15.63
N VAL A 230 -9.79 14.50 -16.64
CA VAL A 230 -9.73 15.62 -17.60
C VAL A 230 -10.87 15.54 -18.63
N ASN A 231 -11.43 14.34 -18.84
CA ASN A 231 -12.49 14.05 -19.81
C ASN A 231 -13.80 13.62 -19.15
N LEU A 232 -13.92 13.76 -17.81
CA LEU A 232 -15.19 13.52 -17.14
C LEU A 232 -16.25 14.38 -17.83
N ASP A 233 -17.16 13.73 -18.52
CA ASP A 233 -18.34 14.38 -19.05
C ASP A 233 -19.24 14.75 -17.87
N LEU A 234 -18.88 15.87 -17.24
CA LEU A 234 -19.57 16.42 -16.07
C LEU A 234 -21.07 16.67 -16.34
N GLN A 235 -21.50 16.62 -17.61
CA GLN A 235 -22.89 16.78 -18.01
C GLN A 235 -23.72 15.53 -17.68
N HIS A 236 -23.08 14.34 -17.57
CA HIS A 236 -23.77 13.09 -17.24
C HIS A 236 -23.85 12.80 -15.75
N LEU A 237 -23.28 13.64 -14.89
CA LEU A 237 -23.39 13.49 -13.45
C LEU A 237 -24.68 14.16 -12.95
N ASP A 238 -25.46 13.44 -12.18
CA ASP A 238 -26.61 13.98 -11.48
C ASP A 238 -26.20 14.74 -10.20
N ILE A 239 -27.03 15.71 -9.81
CA ILE A 239 -26.82 16.39 -8.53
C ILE A 239 -26.93 15.37 -7.39
N GLY A 240 -25.89 15.25 -6.60
CA GLY A 240 -25.73 14.26 -5.52
C GLY A 240 -24.74 13.15 -5.84
N ASP A 241 -24.36 12.97 -7.11
CA ASP A 241 -23.33 12.01 -7.48
C ASP A 241 -21.98 12.35 -6.85
N THR A 242 -21.29 11.31 -6.43
CA THR A 242 -19.97 11.41 -5.82
C THR A 242 -18.96 10.70 -6.71
N PHE A 243 -17.84 11.37 -6.93
CA PHE A 243 -16.72 10.81 -7.69
C PHE A 243 -15.40 11.24 -7.07
N TYR A 244 -14.33 10.53 -7.39
CA TYR A 244 -12.99 10.89 -6.94
C TYR A 244 -12.31 11.79 -7.95
N VAL A 245 -11.68 12.85 -7.45
CA VAL A 245 -10.81 13.72 -8.24
C VAL A 245 -9.38 13.55 -7.76
N GLU A 246 -8.49 13.19 -8.67
CA GLU A 246 -7.05 13.29 -8.49
C GLU A 246 -6.54 14.39 -9.43
N GLN A 247 -6.01 15.48 -8.90
CA GLN A 247 -5.39 16.51 -9.70
C GLN A 247 -3.87 16.41 -9.56
N GLY A 248 -3.20 15.95 -10.61
CA GLY A 248 -1.75 15.89 -10.70
C GLY A 248 -1.23 16.83 -11.76
N GLU A 249 -0.66 17.94 -11.34
CA GLU A 249 0.58 18.53 -11.83
C GLU A 249 0.93 19.67 -10.87
N GLU A 250 2.17 19.67 -10.38
CA GLU A 250 2.77 20.68 -9.50
C GLU A 250 2.17 20.83 -8.08
N ALA A 251 2.66 20.00 -7.17
CA ALA A 251 2.75 20.26 -5.72
C ALA A 251 1.48 20.28 -4.85
N PHE A 252 0.27 20.17 -5.38
CA PHE A 252 -0.94 20.07 -4.56
C PHE A 252 -1.86 18.94 -5.05
N TYR A 253 -1.79 17.81 -4.36
CA TYR A 253 -2.78 16.75 -4.55
C TYR A 253 -4.02 17.07 -3.74
N ILE A 254 -5.14 17.30 -4.41
CA ILE A 254 -6.45 17.27 -3.77
C ILE A 254 -7.02 15.89 -4.11
N CYS A 255 -6.85 14.94 -3.19
CA CYS A 255 -7.50 13.64 -3.28
C CYS A 255 -8.69 13.65 -2.35
N GLY A 256 -9.85 13.32 -2.87
CA GLY A 256 -11.02 13.18 -2.04
C GLY A 256 -12.28 12.97 -2.84
N PRO A 257 -13.34 12.47 -2.20
CA PRO A 257 -14.63 12.39 -2.83
C PRO A 257 -15.17 13.80 -3.07
N VAL A 258 -15.63 14.05 -4.29
CA VAL A 258 -16.26 15.27 -4.72
C VAL A 258 -17.72 14.97 -5.00
N ARG A 259 -18.63 15.82 -4.52
CA ARG A 259 -20.07 15.72 -4.78
C ARG A 259 -20.51 16.82 -5.71
N LYS A 260 -21.29 16.49 -6.73
CA LYS A 260 -21.98 17.48 -7.54
C LYS A 260 -23.13 18.08 -6.74
N VAL A 261 -23.09 19.37 -6.45
CA VAL A 261 -24.11 20.09 -5.68
C VAL A 261 -24.92 21.10 -6.51
N GLY A 262 -24.53 21.29 -7.76
CA GLY A 262 -25.21 22.15 -8.74
C GLY A 262 -24.78 21.83 -10.15
N GLU A 263 -25.38 22.48 -11.12
CA GLU A 263 -25.17 22.19 -12.54
C GLU A 263 -23.69 22.29 -12.95
N LYS A 264 -22.97 23.25 -12.37
CA LYS A 264 -21.51 23.45 -12.54
C LYS A 264 -20.78 23.66 -11.21
N THR A 265 -21.36 23.17 -10.10
CA THR A 265 -20.82 23.38 -8.76
C THR A 265 -20.55 22.06 -8.11
N PHE A 266 -19.35 21.91 -7.57
CA PHE A 266 -18.87 20.72 -6.90
C PHE A 266 -18.39 21.05 -5.51
N GLU A 267 -18.67 20.17 -4.56
CA GLU A 267 -18.23 20.27 -3.16
C GLU A 267 -17.23 19.14 -2.90
N ILE A 268 -16.05 19.48 -2.39
CA ILE A 268 -15.13 18.50 -1.85
C ILE A 268 -15.70 18.02 -0.52
N ILE A 269 -16.01 16.72 -0.43
CA ILE A 269 -16.48 16.14 0.82
C ILE A 269 -15.27 16.03 1.73
N PRO A 270 -15.27 16.74 2.90
CA PRO A 270 -14.18 16.63 3.83
C PRO A 270 -14.01 15.18 4.27
N TYR A 271 -12.83 14.63 4.11
CA TYR A 271 -12.49 13.37 4.72
C TYR A 271 -12.36 13.64 6.22
N ASP A 272 -13.30 13.17 7.00
CA ASP A 272 -13.21 13.21 8.45
C ASP A 272 -12.17 12.17 8.90
N CYS A 273 -10.94 12.62 9.01
CA CYS A 273 -9.85 11.80 9.52
C CYS A 273 -9.82 11.79 11.07
N GLY A 274 -10.84 12.32 11.74
CA GLY A 274 -10.92 12.36 13.21
C GLY A 274 -9.82 13.21 13.87
N LEU A 275 -9.11 14.02 13.10
CA LEU A 275 -8.09 14.93 13.58
C LEU A 275 -8.70 16.34 13.60
N ASP A 276 -9.10 16.80 14.76
CA ASP A 276 -9.41 18.21 15.04
C ASP A 276 -8.17 19.08 14.81
N ASN A 277 -7.86 19.36 13.55
CA ASN A 277 -6.86 20.34 13.19
C ASN A 277 -7.55 21.58 12.62
N PRO A 278 -7.77 22.63 13.44
CA PRO A 278 -8.46 23.84 13.00
C PRO A 278 -7.71 24.59 11.88
N LYS A 279 -6.45 24.27 11.61
CA LYS A 279 -5.68 24.83 10.51
C LYS A 279 -5.88 24.08 9.17
N ARG A 280 -6.58 22.97 9.18
CA ARG A 280 -6.95 22.18 8.00
C ARG A 280 -8.46 22.06 7.88
N SER A 281 -9.21 23.10 8.23
CA SER A 281 -10.61 23.15 7.85
C SER A 281 -10.68 23.27 6.32
N HIS A 282 -10.88 22.15 5.65
CA HIS A 282 -11.03 22.07 4.20
C HIS A 282 -12.36 22.67 3.71
N SER A 283 -13.11 23.29 4.58
CA SER A 283 -14.35 24.01 4.26
C SER A 283 -14.17 25.27 3.37
N ALA A 284 -12.95 25.60 2.97
CA ALA A 284 -12.66 26.77 2.17
C ALA A 284 -12.45 26.51 0.66
N TRP A 285 -12.50 25.26 0.21
CA TRP A 285 -12.27 24.92 -1.18
C TRP A 285 -13.57 24.55 -1.91
N VAL A 286 -14.41 25.53 -2.15
CA VAL A 286 -15.42 25.43 -3.18
C VAL A 286 -14.71 25.76 -4.50
N ALA A 287 -14.24 24.73 -5.21
CA ALA A 287 -13.79 24.93 -6.57
C ALA A 287 -15.04 25.07 -7.46
N SER A 288 -15.32 26.25 -7.95
CA SER A 288 -16.19 26.39 -9.12
C SER A 288 -15.36 25.98 -10.34
N VAL A 289 -15.54 24.75 -10.81
CA VAL A 289 -14.99 24.33 -12.09
C VAL A 289 -15.88 24.95 -13.16
N THR A 290 -15.42 26.00 -13.81
CA THR A 290 -16.05 26.53 -15.02
C THR A 290 -15.50 25.76 -16.24
N GLU A 291 -16.36 25.46 -17.19
CA GLU A 291 -15.98 24.89 -18.47
C GLU A 291 -14.93 25.81 -19.13
N GLY A 292 -13.68 25.36 -19.19
CA GLY A 292 -12.55 26.16 -19.68
C GLY A 292 -11.36 26.25 -18.71
N ASP A 293 -11.53 25.96 -17.41
CA ASP A 293 -10.44 26.01 -16.44
C ASP A 293 -9.65 24.67 -16.34
N ALA A 294 -10.03 23.67 -17.12
CA ALA A 294 -9.35 22.37 -17.21
C ALA A 294 -8.08 22.38 -18.09
N THR A 295 -7.59 23.56 -18.49
CA THR A 295 -6.41 23.70 -19.36
C THR A 295 -5.26 24.50 -18.72
N HIS A 296 -5.16 24.51 -17.40
CA HIS A 296 -3.99 25.07 -16.73
C HIS A 296 -3.49 24.17 -15.63
#